data_f57cf509cd68e84a56fddc5e42278152
#
_entry.id   f57cf509cd68e84a56fddc5e42278152
#
_cell.length_a   1.000
_cell.length_b   1.000
_cell.length_c   1.000
_cell.angle_alpha   90.00
_cell.angle_beta   90.00
_cell.angle_gamma   90.00
#
_symmetry.space_group_name_H-M   'P 1'
#
loop_
_entity.id
_entity.type
_entity.pdbx_description
1 polymer ?
#
loop_
_entity_poly.entity_id
_entity_poly.type
_entity_poly.pdbx_seq_one_letter_code
_entity_poly.pdbx_strand_id
1 'polypeptide(L)'
;YASALAGFAQVCFAERRYADAVTGYRHALAVIEECYGKDTDYWRITADNLRQAEEEAAKAGVTVDNAGVAGDAGALPQSGSRLPNSPAQGKTGANAASSPSTVSVSTGSAGAAEAVSACPVSGLKLARAFWTQMGKPMIAAKYPQYAGRIAAGLVGHGSECYGFDDAYSQDHDFGPRFCLWLTDEDYAAIGEQLEVDYEALPRKFSVDAQGRVTFEAHARSDASGAFPSAGAGSTVIPDAANAPTPGTATHDTATAESGAASSDVAEAMTTPIDAPLSPVTPRAQGANRRDGVFRIGDFFESITGYHTAPAQTAPHEWLMLQESTLAAATNGEVFADPTGLFSKTRQGFKNMPDDVRLALISKRLGMIAQAGQYNLPRSLKRGDGAAAWLSIHEFVQATASLVFLVNVPMVVGYMPYYKWQFAALRKLSGSMFALLPNVGEQLETVMRLSSAACYGGAGFGEGGKGAAPAIEKINDIVEQIAVDIVKELKREHLTTSGETFLEWQRPYVEDHIASD
;
A
#
# COMPACT_ATOMS: atom_id res chain seq x y z
N TYR A 1 -2.51 -11.32 -3.38
CA TYR A 1 -2.85 -11.91 -2.08
C TYR A 1 -2.98 -13.44 -2.20
N ALA A 2 -3.80 -13.97 -3.11
CA ALA A 2 -3.96 -15.41 -3.32
C ALA A 2 -2.64 -16.11 -3.66
N SER A 3 -1.81 -15.51 -4.53
CA SER A 3 -0.50 -16.04 -4.90
C SER A 3 0.46 -16.11 -3.70
N ALA A 4 0.40 -15.10 -2.82
CA ALA A 4 1.22 -15.09 -1.61
C ALA A 4 0.78 -16.19 -0.63
N LEU A 5 -0.54 -16.40 -0.48
CA LEU A 5 -1.09 -17.48 0.33
C LEU A 5 -0.71 -18.88 -0.21
N ALA A 6 -0.82 -19.05 -1.53
CA ALA A 6 -0.42 -20.30 -2.18
C ALA A 6 1.09 -20.55 -2.07
N GLY A 7 1.92 -19.52 -2.25
CA GLY A 7 3.37 -19.60 -2.08
C GLY A 7 3.79 -19.93 -0.65
N PHE A 8 3.16 -19.29 0.34
CA PHE A 8 3.39 -19.61 1.75
C PHE A 8 2.97 -21.05 2.07
N ALA A 9 1.80 -21.49 1.61
CA ALA A 9 1.35 -22.86 1.78
C ALA A 9 2.33 -23.87 1.18
N GLN A 10 2.96 -23.53 0.05
CA GLN A 10 4.00 -24.35 -0.57
C GLN A 10 5.27 -24.45 0.29
N VAL A 11 5.69 -23.35 0.93
CA VAL A 11 6.80 -23.35 1.90
C VAL A 11 6.45 -24.25 3.10
N CYS A 12 5.27 -24.07 3.71
CA CYS A 12 4.80 -24.91 4.81
C CYS A 12 4.78 -26.41 4.41
N PHE A 13 4.36 -26.70 3.19
CA PHE A 13 4.36 -28.05 2.65
C PHE A 13 5.80 -28.63 2.57
N ALA A 14 6.75 -27.86 2.05
CA ALA A 14 8.16 -28.25 1.97
C ALA A 14 8.78 -28.47 3.36
N GLU A 15 8.37 -27.67 4.35
CA GLU A 15 8.79 -27.78 5.75
C GLU A 15 8.05 -28.90 6.51
N ARG A 16 7.17 -29.67 5.85
CA ARG A 16 6.32 -30.71 6.44
C ARG A 16 5.32 -30.19 7.48
N ARG A 17 4.98 -28.93 7.44
CA ARG A 17 3.95 -28.28 8.26
C ARG A 17 2.60 -28.41 7.54
N TYR A 18 2.11 -29.64 7.43
CA TYR A 18 0.99 -29.97 6.55
C TYR A 18 -0.33 -29.31 6.97
N ALA A 19 -0.60 -29.10 8.26
CA ALA A 19 -1.78 -28.40 8.72
C ALA A 19 -1.82 -26.95 8.24
N ASP A 20 -0.69 -26.25 8.34
CA ASP A 20 -0.55 -24.87 7.89
C ASP A 20 -0.64 -24.79 6.37
N ALA A 21 -0.05 -25.74 5.66
CA ALA A 21 -0.13 -25.84 4.21
C ALA A 21 -1.57 -25.99 3.71
N VAL A 22 -2.33 -26.91 4.32
CA VAL A 22 -3.76 -27.12 3.98
C VAL A 22 -4.58 -25.86 4.24
N THR A 23 -4.38 -25.20 5.39
CA THR A 23 -5.07 -23.96 5.72
C THR A 23 -4.75 -22.85 4.74
N GLY A 24 -3.47 -22.68 4.38
CA GLY A 24 -3.01 -21.68 3.42
C GLY A 24 -3.58 -21.90 2.02
N TYR A 25 -3.58 -23.14 1.52
CA TYR A 25 -4.16 -23.45 0.21
C TYR A 25 -5.68 -23.28 0.17
N ARG A 26 -6.41 -23.61 1.25
CA ARG A 26 -7.86 -23.38 1.35
C ARG A 26 -8.20 -21.89 1.27
N HIS A 27 -7.45 -21.05 1.99
CA HIS A 27 -7.61 -19.60 1.91
C HIS A 27 -7.27 -19.07 0.51
N ALA A 28 -6.17 -19.56 -0.09
CA ALA A 28 -5.81 -19.16 -1.45
C ALA A 28 -6.92 -19.50 -2.44
N LEU A 29 -7.48 -20.71 -2.37
CA LEU A 29 -8.58 -21.15 -3.24
C LEU A 29 -9.84 -20.32 -3.06
N ALA A 30 -10.22 -19.98 -1.83
CA ALA A 30 -11.39 -19.14 -1.58
C ALA A 30 -11.22 -17.75 -2.25
N VAL A 31 -10.05 -17.15 -2.12
CA VAL A 31 -9.74 -15.85 -2.75
C VAL A 31 -9.68 -15.98 -4.29
N ILE A 32 -9.09 -17.06 -4.82
CA ILE A 32 -9.05 -17.28 -6.27
C ILE A 32 -10.47 -17.48 -6.83
N GLU A 33 -11.30 -18.25 -6.15
CA GLU A 33 -12.68 -18.49 -6.54
C GLU A 33 -13.50 -17.20 -6.58
N GLU A 34 -13.36 -16.37 -5.56
CA GLU A 34 -14.06 -15.08 -5.47
C GLU A 34 -13.59 -14.09 -6.57
N CYS A 35 -12.27 -14.04 -6.83
CA CYS A 35 -11.70 -13.04 -7.72
C CYS A 35 -11.67 -13.45 -9.20
N TYR A 36 -11.49 -14.73 -9.48
CA TYR A 36 -11.18 -15.23 -10.84
C TYR A 36 -12.09 -16.38 -11.30
N GLY A 37 -12.89 -16.95 -10.38
CA GLY A 37 -13.71 -18.13 -10.66
C GLY A 37 -12.90 -19.45 -10.66
N LYS A 38 -13.64 -20.58 -10.77
CA LYS A 38 -13.07 -21.94 -10.73
C LYS A 38 -12.46 -22.42 -12.06
N ASP A 39 -12.77 -21.74 -13.16
CA ASP A 39 -12.39 -22.18 -14.52
C ASP A 39 -10.98 -21.73 -14.93
N THR A 40 -10.17 -21.26 -13.99
CA THR A 40 -8.80 -20.80 -14.24
C THR A 40 -7.77 -21.89 -13.95
N ASP A 41 -6.69 -21.92 -14.73
CA ASP A 41 -5.55 -22.81 -14.45
C ASP A 41 -4.96 -22.57 -13.07
N TYR A 42 -4.98 -21.32 -12.60
CA TYR A 42 -4.52 -20.93 -11.28
C TYR A 42 -5.35 -21.59 -10.16
N TRP A 43 -6.67 -21.64 -10.31
CA TRP A 43 -7.53 -22.36 -9.37
C TRP A 43 -7.24 -23.86 -9.38
N ARG A 44 -7.11 -24.47 -10.59
CA ARG A 44 -6.83 -25.91 -10.74
C ARG A 44 -5.50 -26.31 -10.11
N ILE A 45 -4.42 -25.56 -10.39
CA ILE A 45 -3.09 -25.84 -9.81
C ILE A 45 -3.13 -25.71 -8.28
N THR A 46 -3.80 -24.69 -7.74
CA THR A 46 -3.90 -24.50 -6.29
C THR A 46 -4.74 -25.60 -5.63
N ALA A 47 -5.81 -26.05 -6.28
CA ALA A 47 -6.64 -27.17 -5.82
C ALA A 47 -5.88 -28.51 -5.81
N ASP A 48 -5.05 -28.77 -6.82
CA ASP A 48 -4.17 -29.94 -6.86
C ASP A 48 -3.14 -29.92 -5.75
N ASN A 49 -2.53 -28.77 -5.46
CA ASN A 49 -1.60 -28.58 -4.36
C ASN A 49 -2.28 -28.79 -2.99
N LEU A 50 -3.51 -28.31 -2.83
CA LEU A 50 -4.31 -28.55 -1.62
C LEU A 50 -4.55 -30.06 -1.41
N ARG A 51 -5.00 -30.76 -2.45
CA ARG A 51 -5.23 -32.21 -2.39
C ARG A 51 -3.98 -32.95 -1.97
N GLN A 52 -2.81 -32.60 -2.55
CA GLN A 52 -1.53 -33.19 -2.18
C GLN A 52 -1.18 -32.91 -0.71
N ALA A 53 -1.43 -31.68 -0.21
CA ALA A 53 -1.18 -31.33 1.17
C ALA A 53 -2.09 -32.09 2.14
N GLU A 54 -3.36 -32.31 1.79
CA GLU A 54 -4.30 -33.11 2.57
C GLU A 54 -3.91 -34.60 2.61
N GLU A 55 -3.44 -35.17 1.50
CA GLU A 55 -2.93 -36.53 1.44
C GLU A 55 -1.70 -36.73 2.34
N GLU A 56 -0.74 -35.80 2.32
CA GLU A 56 0.45 -35.87 3.15
C GLU A 56 0.13 -35.60 4.64
N ALA A 57 -0.81 -34.70 4.95
CA ALA A 57 -1.32 -34.51 6.31
C ALA A 57 -1.93 -35.81 6.87
N ALA A 58 -2.76 -36.49 6.07
CA ALA A 58 -3.38 -37.75 6.45
C ALA A 58 -2.34 -38.86 6.69
N LYS A 59 -1.32 -38.98 5.83
CA LYS A 59 -0.20 -39.92 5.99
C LYS A 59 0.62 -39.64 7.26
N ALA A 60 0.76 -38.36 7.61
CA ALA A 60 1.48 -37.92 8.80
C ALA A 60 0.64 -37.99 10.09
N GLY A 61 -0.65 -38.39 10.02
CA GLY A 61 -1.56 -38.45 11.16
C GLY A 61 -1.93 -37.09 11.73
N VAL A 62 -1.80 -36.02 10.93
CA VAL A 62 -2.11 -34.65 11.33
C VAL A 62 -3.60 -34.39 11.11
N THR A 63 -4.33 -34.10 12.20
CA THR A 63 -5.73 -33.66 12.11
C THR A 63 -5.79 -32.21 11.67
N VAL A 64 -6.45 -31.96 10.54
CA VAL A 64 -6.73 -30.60 10.06
C VAL A 64 -8.18 -30.28 10.43
N ASP A 65 -8.38 -29.26 11.25
CA ASP A 65 -9.72 -28.83 11.63
C ASP A 65 -10.50 -28.35 10.40
N ASN A 66 -11.63 -28.99 10.16
CA ASN A 66 -12.56 -28.63 9.07
C ASN A 66 -13.51 -27.47 9.45
N ALA A 67 -13.22 -26.73 10.51
CA ALA A 67 -14.05 -25.63 10.96
C ALA A 67 -13.82 -24.36 10.12
N GLY A 68 -14.75 -24.11 9.19
CA GLY A 68 -15.08 -22.76 8.75
C GLY A 68 -14.54 -22.29 7.41
N VAL A 69 -15.12 -22.79 6.31
CA VAL A 69 -15.31 -21.98 5.11
C VAL A 69 -16.80 -21.92 4.82
N ALA A 70 -17.51 -21.13 5.61
CA ALA A 70 -18.85 -20.65 5.28
C ALA A 70 -18.93 -19.21 5.78
N GLY A 71 -18.85 -18.27 4.81
CA GLY A 71 -19.40 -16.92 4.85
C GLY A 71 -19.34 -16.16 6.17
N ASP A 72 -18.24 -15.45 6.43
CA ASP A 72 -18.34 -14.11 7.01
C ASP A 72 -17.04 -13.33 6.74
N ALA A 73 -17.06 -12.45 5.77
CA ALA A 73 -16.04 -11.44 5.54
C ALA A 73 -16.30 -10.29 6.52
N GLY A 74 -15.87 -10.43 7.79
CA GLY A 74 -16.03 -9.30 8.68
C GLY A 74 -15.99 -9.51 10.18
N ALA A 75 -15.50 -10.63 10.72
CA ALA A 75 -15.31 -10.71 12.17
C ALA A 75 -14.07 -11.52 12.54
N LEU A 76 -13.07 -10.83 13.08
CA LEU A 76 -11.90 -11.45 13.70
C LEU A 76 -12.34 -12.16 15.00
N PRO A 77 -11.94 -13.42 15.28
CA PRO A 77 -12.17 -14.04 16.55
C PRO A 77 -11.28 -13.41 17.63
N GLN A 78 -11.89 -12.84 18.65
CA GLN A 78 -11.22 -12.46 19.88
C GLN A 78 -10.80 -13.72 20.63
N SER A 79 -9.52 -14.00 20.72
CA SER A 79 -8.96 -15.06 21.54
C SER A 79 -9.02 -14.66 23.02
N GLY A 80 -10.08 -15.05 23.69
CA GLY A 80 -10.17 -15.01 25.14
C GLY A 80 -9.61 -16.31 25.74
N SER A 81 -8.36 -16.32 26.15
CA SER A 81 -7.81 -17.36 27.01
C SER A 81 -8.10 -17.00 28.47
N ARG A 82 -9.14 -17.62 29.05
CA ARG A 82 -9.34 -17.68 30.50
C ARG A 82 -8.36 -18.67 31.09
N LEU A 83 -7.49 -18.21 31.98
CA LEU A 83 -6.81 -19.05 32.95
C LEU A 83 -7.72 -19.25 34.18
N PRO A 84 -7.65 -20.41 34.87
CA PRO A 84 -8.61 -20.76 35.94
C PRO A 84 -8.32 -20.07 37.26
N ASN A 85 -9.39 -19.65 37.90
CA ASN A 85 -9.45 -19.16 39.29
C ASN A 85 -9.03 -20.22 40.31
N SER A 86 -8.30 -19.81 41.33
CA SER A 86 -8.30 -20.42 42.66
C SER A 86 -8.48 -19.36 43.75
N PRO A 87 -9.03 -19.72 44.95
CA PRO A 87 -10.08 -18.94 45.58
C PRO A 87 -9.68 -18.10 46.81
N ALA A 88 -10.56 -17.14 47.04
CA ALA A 88 -11.02 -16.42 48.24
C ALA A 88 -10.30 -16.49 49.58
N GLN A 89 -10.23 -15.34 50.24
CA GLN A 89 -10.77 -14.92 51.55
C GLN A 89 -10.03 -13.65 51.99
N GLY A 90 -10.64 -12.62 52.49
CA GLY A 90 -11.57 -12.30 53.47
C GLY A 90 -11.57 -10.81 53.81
N LYS A 91 -12.72 -10.29 53.95
CA LYS A 91 -13.27 -9.30 54.90
C LYS A 91 -12.51 -8.05 55.37
N THR A 92 -13.21 -6.94 55.22
CA THR A 92 -13.68 -5.90 56.15
C THR A 92 -12.95 -4.55 56.15
N GLY A 93 -13.76 -3.47 56.11
CA GLY A 93 -13.45 -2.18 56.68
C GLY A 93 -14.06 -1.00 55.94
N ALA A 94 -15.23 -0.53 56.39
CA ALA A 94 -15.89 0.69 55.97
C ALA A 94 -15.18 1.96 56.46
N ASN A 95 -15.30 3.07 55.72
CA ASN A 95 -15.78 4.40 56.09
C ASN A 95 -15.42 5.42 55.04
N ALA A 96 -16.43 6.00 54.43
CA ALA A 96 -17.14 7.25 54.72
C ALA A 96 -16.45 8.51 54.16
N ALA A 97 -17.16 9.07 53.15
CA ALA A 97 -17.51 10.45 52.96
C ALA A 97 -16.45 11.50 52.64
N SER A 98 -16.51 12.02 51.42
CA SER A 98 -16.85 13.43 51.20
C SER A 98 -16.92 13.73 49.69
N SER A 99 -18.08 14.18 49.24
CA SER A 99 -18.30 14.77 47.90
C SER A 99 -17.73 16.17 47.83
N PRO A 100 -17.33 16.62 46.67
CA PRO A 100 -17.66 17.98 46.27
C PRO A 100 -18.30 18.07 44.87
N SER A 101 -19.39 18.79 44.87
CA SER A 101 -19.88 19.74 43.90
C SER A 101 -19.89 19.38 42.40
N THR A 102 -21.08 19.04 41.96
CA THR A 102 -21.54 19.07 40.60
C THR A 102 -21.43 20.50 40.00
N VAL A 103 -20.59 20.65 38.99
CA VAL A 103 -20.74 21.72 38.00
C VAL A 103 -21.57 21.14 36.85
N SER A 104 -22.81 21.59 36.77
CA SER A 104 -23.71 21.33 35.67
C SER A 104 -23.23 22.09 34.43
N VAL A 105 -22.64 21.36 33.50
CA VAL A 105 -22.48 21.84 32.12
C VAL A 105 -23.74 21.45 31.37
N SER A 106 -24.47 22.48 30.95
CA SER A 106 -25.64 22.35 30.09
C SER A 106 -25.23 21.71 28.78
N THR A 107 -25.73 20.50 28.53
CA THR A 107 -25.66 19.85 27.23
C THR A 107 -26.57 20.61 26.27
N GLY A 108 -25.96 21.50 25.48
CA GLY A 108 -26.56 22.00 24.26
C GLY A 108 -26.72 20.81 23.30
N SER A 109 -27.95 20.64 22.83
CA SER A 109 -28.33 19.73 21.78
C SER A 109 -27.34 19.83 20.61
N ALA A 110 -26.44 18.86 20.49
CA ALA A 110 -25.65 18.67 19.28
C ALA A 110 -26.62 18.22 18.19
N GLY A 111 -26.88 19.09 17.22
CA GLY A 111 -27.54 18.72 15.98
C GLY A 111 -26.81 17.54 15.36
N ALA A 112 -27.56 16.53 14.93
CA ALA A 112 -27.05 15.42 14.17
C ALA A 112 -26.32 15.98 12.95
N ALA A 113 -25.01 15.88 12.92
CA ALA A 113 -24.23 16.10 11.71
C ALA A 113 -24.71 15.05 10.70
N GLU A 114 -25.36 15.50 9.61
CA GLU A 114 -25.65 14.63 8.48
C GLU A 114 -24.33 14.03 8.02
N ALA A 115 -24.22 12.71 8.16
CA ALA A 115 -23.08 11.96 7.67
C ALA A 115 -22.98 12.25 6.16
N VAL A 116 -21.87 12.85 5.75
CA VAL A 116 -21.52 13.01 4.34
C VAL A 116 -21.59 11.61 3.74
N SER A 117 -22.53 11.41 2.81
CA SER A 117 -22.72 10.13 2.11
C SER A 117 -21.52 9.91 1.20
N ALA A 118 -20.43 9.37 1.76
CA ALA A 118 -19.30 8.90 0.98
C ALA A 118 -19.77 7.83 0.00
N CYS A 119 -19.15 7.78 -1.18
CA CYS A 119 -19.40 6.69 -2.11
C CYS A 119 -19.06 5.36 -1.40
N PRO A 120 -20.02 4.43 -1.24
CA PRO A 120 -19.84 3.22 -0.43
C PRO A 120 -18.92 2.19 -1.10
N VAL A 121 -18.26 2.55 -2.20
CA VAL A 121 -17.46 1.66 -3.05
C VAL A 121 -16.03 2.15 -3.11
N SER A 122 -15.07 1.24 -2.85
CA SER A 122 -13.65 1.55 -3.01
C SER A 122 -13.30 1.86 -4.48
N GLY A 123 -12.28 2.69 -4.68
CA GLY A 123 -11.82 3.08 -6.01
C GLY A 123 -11.38 1.90 -6.87
N LEU A 124 -10.75 0.87 -6.29
CA LEU A 124 -10.41 -0.36 -7.00
C LEU A 124 -11.65 -1.12 -7.49
N LYS A 125 -12.69 -1.23 -6.66
CA LYS A 125 -13.94 -1.88 -7.05
C LYS A 125 -14.65 -1.10 -8.15
N LEU A 126 -14.64 0.24 -8.05
CA LEU A 126 -15.17 1.12 -9.08
C LEU A 126 -14.39 0.97 -10.40
N ALA A 127 -13.06 0.97 -10.35
CA ALA A 127 -12.18 0.78 -11.50
C ALA A 127 -12.40 -0.57 -12.19
N ARG A 128 -12.51 -1.65 -11.42
CA ARG A 128 -12.81 -2.99 -11.95
C ARG A 128 -14.19 -3.03 -12.63
N ALA A 129 -15.20 -2.41 -12.02
CA ALA A 129 -16.55 -2.34 -12.62
C ALA A 129 -16.51 -1.53 -13.92
N PHE A 130 -15.79 -0.41 -13.96
CA PHE A 130 -15.62 0.43 -15.15
C PHE A 130 -14.92 -0.33 -16.28
N TRP A 131 -13.83 -1.04 -15.97
CA TRP A 131 -13.19 -1.94 -16.92
C TRP A 131 -14.15 -2.99 -17.46
N THR A 132 -14.85 -3.71 -16.58
CA THR A 132 -15.68 -4.85 -16.96
C THR A 132 -16.87 -4.43 -17.81
N GLN A 133 -17.54 -3.32 -17.46
CA GLN A 133 -18.77 -2.89 -18.10
C GLN A 133 -18.53 -1.97 -19.30
N MET A 134 -17.43 -1.22 -19.32
CA MET A 134 -17.18 -0.20 -20.34
C MET A 134 -15.91 -0.49 -21.15
N GLY A 135 -14.76 -0.66 -20.51
CA GLY A 135 -13.47 -0.81 -21.18
C GLY A 135 -13.36 -2.10 -21.99
N LYS A 136 -13.64 -3.25 -21.35
CA LYS A 136 -13.56 -4.56 -22.02
C LYS A 136 -14.50 -4.68 -23.23
N PRO A 137 -15.77 -4.28 -23.16
CA PRO A 137 -16.65 -4.26 -24.33
C PRO A 137 -16.18 -3.30 -25.44
N MET A 138 -15.66 -2.13 -25.09
CA MET A 138 -15.12 -1.16 -26.07
C MET A 138 -13.94 -1.78 -26.83
N ILE A 139 -13.00 -2.41 -26.15
CA ILE A 139 -11.86 -3.09 -26.79
C ILE A 139 -12.34 -4.23 -27.68
N ALA A 140 -13.27 -5.06 -27.23
CA ALA A 140 -13.80 -6.17 -28.03
C ALA A 140 -14.50 -5.69 -29.32
N ALA A 141 -15.17 -4.54 -29.26
CA ALA A 141 -15.89 -3.98 -30.40
C ALA A 141 -14.98 -3.24 -31.38
N LYS A 142 -14.03 -2.42 -30.90
CA LYS A 142 -13.20 -1.53 -31.74
C LYS A 142 -11.83 -2.11 -32.06
N TYR A 143 -11.28 -2.95 -31.19
CA TYR A 143 -9.91 -3.48 -31.29
C TYR A 143 -9.85 -5.01 -31.16
N PRO A 144 -10.70 -5.79 -31.88
CA PRO A 144 -10.81 -7.24 -31.68
C PRO A 144 -9.48 -7.98 -31.89
N GLN A 145 -8.64 -7.50 -32.81
CA GLN A 145 -7.33 -8.08 -33.11
C GLN A 145 -6.28 -7.81 -32.02
N TYR A 146 -6.50 -6.81 -31.14
CA TYR A 146 -5.63 -6.45 -30.03
C TYR A 146 -6.19 -6.89 -28.67
N ALA A 147 -7.44 -7.36 -28.60
CA ALA A 147 -8.11 -7.72 -27.34
C ALA A 147 -7.34 -8.77 -26.51
N GLY A 148 -6.61 -9.68 -27.18
CA GLY A 148 -5.74 -10.66 -26.56
C GLY A 148 -4.33 -10.16 -26.22
N ARG A 149 -4.01 -8.87 -26.41
CA ARG A 149 -2.67 -8.29 -26.24
C ARG A 149 -2.64 -7.12 -25.26
N ILE A 150 -3.79 -6.50 -24.99
CA ILE A 150 -3.91 -5.33 -24.11
C ILE A 150 -4.04 -5.78 -22.66
N ALA A 151 -3.15 -5.32 -21.80
CA ALA A 151 -3.29 -5.46 -20.35
C ALA A 151 -4.11 -4.30 -19.78
N ALA A 152 -4.85 -4.55 -18.69
CA ALA A 152 -5.68 -3.56 -18.03
C ALA A 152 -5.65 -3.72 -16.51
N GLY A 153 -5.78 -2.61 -15.77
CA GLY A 153 -5.81 -2.63 -14.32
C GLY A 153 -5.77 -1.24 -13.72
N LEU A 154 -5.57 -1.17 -12.42
CA LEU A 154 -5.27 0.07 -11.72
C LEU A 154 -4.10 -0.16 -10.76
N VAL A 155 -2.96 0.45 -11.05
CA VAL A 155 -1.67 0.32 -10.35
C VAL A 155 -1.05 1.72 -10.27
N GLY A 156 -0.25 2.00 -9.26
CA GLY A 156 0.49 3.25 -9.16
C GLY A 156 0.12 4.09 -7.96
N HIS A 157 0.15 5.40 -8.14
CA HIS A 157 -0.20 6.36 -7.10
C HIS A 157 -1.71 6.45 -6.92
N GLY A 158 -2.16 6.44 -5.67
CA GLY A 158 -3.55 6.55 -5.30
C GLY A 158 -3.87 5.71 -4.06
N SER A 159 -4.74 6.20 -3.21
CA SER A 159 -5.17 5.52 -1.98
C SER A 159 -5.78 4.16 -2.28
N GLU A 160 -6.57 4.10 -3.35
CA GLU A 160 -7.25 2.92 -3.84
C GLU A 160 -6.27 1.84 -4.32
N CYS A 161 -5.13 2.23 -4.91
CA CYS A 161 -4.10 1.26 -5.33
C CYS A 161 -3.45 0.55 -4.13
N TYR A 162 -3.47 1.18 -2.95
CA TYR A 162 -3.03 0.57 -1.68
C TYR A 162 -4.17 -0.14 -0.94
N GLY A 163 -5.42 0.07 -1.35
CA GLY A 163 -6.61 -0.43 -0.66
C GLY A 163 -6.87 0.24 0.69
N PHE A 164 -6.52 1.54 0.80
CA PHE A 164 -6.69 2.37 1.98
C PHE A 164 -7.56 3.60 1.71
N ASP A 165 -8.26 3.61 0.57
CA ASP A 165 -9.17 4.69 0.23
C ASP A 165 -10.39 4.71 1.15
N ASP A 166 -10.78 5.93 1.53
CA ASP A 166 -11.89 6.24 2.41
C ASP A 166 -12.64 7.49 1.89
N ALA A 167 -13.60 8.00 2.66
CA ALA A 167 -14.36 9.19 2.30
C ALA A 167 -13.49 10.44 2.08
N TYR A 168 -12.39 10.55 2.84
CA TYR A 168 -11.46 11.68 2.74
C TYR A 168 -10.49 11.56 1.56
N SER A 169 -10.32 10.37 1.02
CA SER A 169 -9.49 10.11 -0.17
C SER A 169 -10.22 10.40 -1.48
N GLN A 170 -11.50 10.79 -1.41
CA GLN A 170 -12.33 11.11 -2.57
C GLN A 170 -12.27 12.61 -2.90
N ASP A 171 -11.14 13.24 -2.67
CA ASP A 171 -10.91 14.68 -2.83
C ASP A 171 -10.46 15.05 -4.26
N HIS A 172 -9.59 14.26 -4.87
CA HIS A 172 -9.11 14.42 -6.24
C HIS A 172 -8.74 13.06 -6.84
N ASP A 173 -8.77 12.96 -8.17
CA ASP A 173 -8.52 11.71 -8.92
C ASP A 173 -9.47 10.55 -8.55
N PHE A 174 -10.55 10.79 -7.81
CA PHE A 174 -11.54 9.77 -7.51
C PHE A 174 -12.57 9.67 -8.64
N GLY A 175 -12.87 8.43 -9.04
CA GLY A 175 -13.88 8.17 -10.06
C GLY A 175 -13.57 6.94 -10.90
N PRO A 176 -14.41 6.68 -11.92
CA PRO A 176 -14.21 5.56 -12.85
C PRO A 176 -12.96 5.76 -13.68
N ARG A 177 -11.94 4.95 -13.45
CA ARG A 177 -10.66 5.00 -14.16
C ARG A 177 -9.96 3.66 -14.15
N PHE A 178 -9.15 3.40 -15.15
CA PHE A 178 -8.21 2.28 -15.22
C PHE A 178 -7.08 2.61 -16.19
N CYS A 179 -6.00 1.85 -16.11
CA CYS A 179 -4.91 1.91 -17.07
C CYS A 179 -5.07 0.81 -18.12
N LEU A 180 -4.64 1.10 -19.34
CA LEU A 180 -4.42 0.15 -20.42
C LEU A 180 -2.93 0.14 -20.74
N TRP A 181 -2.31 -1.03 -20.77
CA TRP A 181 -0.89 -1.17 -21.02
C TRP A 181 -0.65 -1.99 -22.29
N LEU A 182 0.16 -1.45 -23.17
CA LEU A 182 0.48 -2.00 -24.46
C LEU A 182 2.00 -2.20 -24.60
N THR A 183 2.39 -3.10 -25.51
CA THR A 183 3.77 -3.12 -26.01
C THR A 183 4.07 -1.85 -26.81
N ASP A 184 5.35 -1.55 -27.04
CA ASP A 184 5.74 -0.38 -27.84
C ASP A 184 5.18 -0.45 -29.27
N GLU A 185 5.16 -1.66 -29.87
CA GLU A 185 4.61 -1.92 -31.18
C GLU A 185 3.10 -1.65 -31.24
N ASP A 186 2.34 -2.21 -30.28
CA ASP A 186 0.89 -2.03 -30.22
C ASP A 186 0.51 -0.58 -29.91
N TYR A 187 1.28 0.07 -29.02
CA TYR A 187 1.07 1.48 -28.72
C TYR A 187 1.31 2.37 -29.96
N ALA A 188 2.36 2.09 -30.73
CA ALA A 188 2.62 2.82 -31.98
C ALA A 188 1.48 2.63 -33.01
N ALA A 189 0.84 1.45 -33.00
CA ALA A 189 -0.23 1.14 -33.95
C ALA A 189 -1.58 1.73 -33.55
N ILE A 190 -1.96 1.69 -32.27
CA ILE A 190 -3.31 2.02 -31.82
C ILE A 190 -3.38 2.95 -30.59
N GLY A 191 -2.25 3.28 -29.95
CA GLY A 191 -2.24 3.94 -28.65
C GLY A 191 -3.00 5.27 -28.63
N GLU A 192 -2.76 6.15 -29.59
CA GLU A 192 -3.43 7.47 -29.67
C GLU A 192 -4.94 7.32 -29.86
N GLN A 193 -5.38 6.44 -30.77
CA GLN A 193 -6.80 6.24 -31.02
C GLN A 193 -7.48 5.56 -29.83
N LEU A 194 -6.80 4.61 -29.19
CA LEU A 194 -7.30 3.93 -27.99
C LEU A 194 -7.45 4.91 -26.81
N GLU A 195 -6.54 5.90 -26.69
CA GLU A 195 -6.67 6.96 -25.69
C GLU A 195 -7.92 7.82 -25.93
N VAL A 196 -8.18 8.23 -27.18
CA VAL A 196 -9.39 8.97 -27.56
C VAL A 196 -10.64 8.17 -27.20
N ASP A 197 -10.65 6.87 -27.49
CA ASP A 197 -11.78 6.00 -27.20
C ASP A 197 -11.94 5.73 -25.69
N TYR A 198 -10.84 5.66 -24.94
CA TYR A 198 -10.87 5.57 -23.48
C TYR A 198 -11.46 6.84 -22.86
N GLU A 199 -11.06 8.02 -23.29
CA GLU A 199 -11.59 9.28 -22.80
C GLU A 199 -13.09 9.48 -23.13
N ALA A 200 -13.54 8.91 -24.25
CA ALA A 200 -14.95 8.94 -24.66
C ALA A 200 -15.85 7.98 -23.87
N LEU A 201 -15.30 7.12 -23.01
CA LEU A 201 -16.11 6.20 -22.21
C LEU A 201 -17.04 6.96 -21.25
N PRO A 202 -18.35 6.61 -21.17
CA PRO A 202 -19.27 7.17 -20.21
C PRO A 202 -18.85 6.85 -18.78
N ARG A 203 -18.68 7.89 -17.94
CA ARG A 203 -18.19 7.75 -16.56
C ARG A 203 -19.30 7.90 -15.51
N LYS A 204 -20.56 8.08 -15.94
CA LYS A 204 -21.69 8.19 -15.02
C LYS A 204 -22.10 6.83 -14.52
N PHE A 205 -22.17 6.68 -13.21
CA PHE A 205 -22.47 5.42 -12.55
C PHE A 205 -23.44 5.60 -11.39
N SER A 206 -24.05 4.50 -10.97
CA SER A 206 -24.86 4.40 -9.75
C SER A 206 -24.34 3.24 -8.89
N VAL A 207 -24.58 3.32 -7.59
CA VAL A 207 -24.25 2.26 -6.63
C VAL A 207 -25.51 1.86 -5.90
N ASP A 208 -25.85 0.58 -5.91
CA ASP A 208 -27.03 0.07 -5.20
C ASP A 208 -26.72 -0.17 -3.69
N ALA A 209 -27.74 -0.52 -2.92
CA ALA A 209 -27.64 -0.77 -1.48
C ALA A 209 -26.71 -1.97 -1.14
N GLN A 210 -26.41 -2.83 -2.09
CA GLN A 210 -25.49 -3.95 -1.98
C GLN A 210 -24.07 -3.59 -2.44
N GLY A 211 -23.82 -2.30 -2.78
CA GLY A 211 -22.54 -1.82 -3.25
C GLY A 211 -22.17 -2.30 -4.66
N ARG A 212 -23.15 -2.68 -5.51
CA ARG A 212 -22.92 -3.00 -6.92
C ARG A 212 -22.90 -1.73 -7.73
N VAL A 213 -21.88 -1.61 -8.58
CA VAL A 213 -21.70 -0.46 -9.47
C VAL A 213 -22.33 -0.77 -10.83
N THR A 214 -23.13 0.17 -11.33
CA THR A 214 -23.72 0.07 -12.68
C THR A 214 -23.44 1.36 -13.44
N PHE A 215 -22.90 1.24 -14.65
CA PHE A 215 -22.65 2.36 -15.55
C PHE A 215 -23.84 2.58 -16.48
N GLU A 216 -24.21 3.86 -16.68
CA GLU A 216 -25.22 4.22 -17.66
C GLU A 216 -24.60 4.05 -19.06
N ALA A 217 -25.03 3.01 -19.79
CA ALA A 217 -24.76 2.94 -21.21
C ALA A 217 -25.46 4.15 -21.88
N HIS A 218 -24.76 4.85 -22.79
CA HIS A 218 -25.45 5.82 -23.64
C HIS A 218 -26.60 5.06 -24.32
N ALA A 219 -27.82 5.43 -23.99
CA ALA A 219 -28.96 5.04 -24.78
C ALA A 219 -28.63 5.46 -26.23
N ARG A 220 -28.37 4.49 -27.09
CA ARG A 220 -28.29 4.75 -28.52
C ARG A 220 -29.63 5.43 -28.85
N SER A 221 -29.55 6.69 -29.23
CA SER A 221 -30.63 7.29 -29.97
C SER A 221 -30.71 6.53 -31.27
N ASP A 222 -31.57 5.53 -31.31
CA ASP A 222 -32.01 4.87 -32.55
C ASP A 222 -32.79 5.92 -33.35
N ALA A 223 -32.05 6.78 -34.04
CA ALA A 223 -32.56 7.52 -35.18
C ALA A 223 -31.89 6.92 -36.42
N SER A 224 -32.66 6.14 -37.09
CA SER A 224 -32.44 5.63 -38.44
C SER A 224 -31.65 6.60 -39.33
N GLY A 225 -30.50 6.18 -39.85
CA GLY A 225 -29.76 6.93 -40.85
C GLY A 225 -28.74 6.00 -41.51
N ALA A 226 -29.12 5.57 -42.71
CA ALA A 226 -28.34 4.73 -43.61
C ALA A 226 -26.87 5.20 -43.76
N PHE A 227 -25.96 4.23 -43.79
CA PHE A 227 -24.57 4.44 -44.20
C PHE A 227 -24.52 4.85 -45.68
N PRO A 228 -23.80 5.94 -46.05
CA PRO A 228 -23.43 6.11 -47.45
C PRO A 228 -22.15 5.34 -47.74
N SER A 229 -22.23 4.55 -48.79
CA SER A 229 -21.14 3.80 -49.39
C SER A 229 -20.01 4.71 -49.90
N ALA A 230 -18.83 4.14 -49.92
CA ALA A 230 -17.58 4.68 -50.43
C ALA A 230 -17.75 5.31 -51.81
N GLY A 231 -17.26 6.53 -51.94
CA GLY A 231 -16.99 7.20 -53.22
C GLY A 231 -15.57 7.69 -53.25
N ALA A 232 -14.80 7.12 -54.16
CA ALA A 232 -13.43 7.52 -54.48
C ALA A 232 -13.37 8.93 -55.07
N GLY A 233 -12.36 9.69 -54.74
CA GLY A 233 -12.08 10.92 -55.47
C GLY A 233 -11.02 11.84 -54.90
N SER A 234 -9.81 11.68 -55.44
CA SER A 234 -8.89 12.71 -55.90
C SER A 234 -8.05 13.51 -54.90
N THR A 235 -6.78 13.21 -54.96
CA THR A 235 -5.56 13.98 -54.71
C THR A 235 -5.64 15.48 -54.93
N VAL A 236 -5.15 16.27 -53.95
CA VAL A 236 -4.37 17.48 -54.22
C VAL A 236 -3.30 17.64 -53.12
N ILE A 237 -2.04 17.62 -53.54
CA ILE A 237 -0.85 18.01 -52.77
C ILE A 237 -0.68 19.52 -52.91
N PRO A 238 -0.32 20.24 -51.89
CA PRO A 238 0.57 21.40 -52.08
C PRO A 238 1.87 21.29 -51.29
N ASP A 239 2.86 21.78 -51.96
CA ASP A 239 4.27 21.85 -51.77
C ASP A 239 4.80 22.35 -50.42
N ALA A 240 6.00 21.84 -50.15
CA ALA A 240 6.92 22.28 -49.14
C ALA A 240 7.46 23.70 -49.42
N ALA A 241 7.58 24.53 -48.38
CA ALA A 241 8.72 25.42 -48.14
C ALA A 241 8.50 26.27 -46.89
N ASN A 242 9.28 26.05 -45.88
CA ASN A 242 10.02 27.00 -45.04
C ASN A 242 10.22 26.49 -43.61
N ALA A 243 11.37 25.88 -43.40
CA ALA A 243 11.97 25.75 -42.09
C ALA A 243 12.83 26.98 -41.77
N PRO A 244 12.87 27.49 -40.56
CA PRO A 244 14.03 28.24 -40.08
C PRO A 244 14.85 27.41 -39.09
N THR A 245 16.15 27.52 -39.26
CA THR A 245 17.29 26.93 -38.54
C THR A 245 17.41 27.40 -37.08
N PRO A 246 18.05 26.63 -36.20
CA PRO A 246 18.09 26.91 -34.76
C PRO A 246 19.17 27.94 -34.40
N GLY A 247 18.76 28.90 -33.55
CA GLY A 247 19.66 29.88 -32.96
C GLY A 247 20.14 29.40 -31.58
N THR A 248 21.43 29.53 -31.39
CA THR A 248 22.23 29.38 -30.17
C THR A 248 21.65 30.09 -28.97
N ALA A 249 21.47 29.39 -27.87
CA ALA A 249 21.10 29.93 -26.55
C ALA A 249 22.36 30.27 -25.76
N THR A 250 22.51 31.53 -25.43
CA THR A 250 23.48 32.05 -24.46
C THR A 250 22.89 31.95 -23.03
N HIS A 251 23.75 31.53 -22.11
CA HIS A 251 23.52 31.59 -20.67
C HIS A 251 23.28 33.03 -20.21
N ASP A 252 22.18 33.23 -19.47
CA ASP A 252 22.06 34.36 -18.56
C ASP A 252 21.53 33.89 -17.20
N THR A 253 22.35 34.16 -16.18
CA THR A 253 22.07 34.05 -14.76
C THR A 253 21.02 35.07 -14.35
N ALA A 254 19.86 34.63 -13.89
CA ALA A 254 18.88 35.51 -13.25
C ALA A 254 18.77 35.20 -11.77
N THR A 255 19.10 36.21 -10.99
CA THR A 255 18.94 36.39 -9.57
C THR A 255 17.47 36.17 -9.14
N ALA A 256 17.28 35.42 -8.05
CA ALA A 256 16.01 35.21 -7.39
C ALA A 256 15.53 36.52 -6.73
N GLU A 257 14.43 37.06 -7.22
CA GLU A 257 13.61 38.00 -6.48
C GLU A 257 12.45 37.25 -5.80
N SER A 258 12.38 37.42 -4.48
CA SER A 258 11.30 36.99 -3.62
C SER A 258 10.05 37.84 -3.90
N GLY A 259 9.06 37.27 -4.57
CA GLY A 259 7.77 37.88 -4.81
C GLY A 259 6.63 37.01 -4.26
N ALA A 260 5.99 37.50 -3.21
CA ALA A 260 4.72 37.18 -2.62
C ALA A 260 3.80 36.21 -3.41
N ALA A 261 3.80 34.94 -3.01
CA ALA A 261 2.70 34.02 -3.28
C ALA A 261 2.08 33.61 -1.93
N SER A 262 1.22 34.45 -1.39
CA SER A 262 0.56 34.17 -0.09
C SER A 262 -0.91 34.56 -0.05
N SER A 263 -1.65 34.48 -1.14
CA SER A 263 -3.12 34.66 -1.10
C SER A 263 -3.90 33.42 -1.53
N ASP A 264 -3.34 32.52 -2.35
CA ASP A 264 -4.12 31.41 -2.91
C ASP A 264 -4.12 30.15 -2.05
N VAL A 265 -3.18 30.02 -1.09
CA VAL A 265 -3.14 28.85 -0.19
C VAL A 265 -4.13 29.00 0.99
N ALA A 266 -4.52 30.23 1.34
CA ALA A 266 -5.47 30.49 2.42
C ALA A 266 -6.94 30.27 1.99
N GLU A 267 -7.26 30.45 0.70
CA GLU A 267 -8.61 30.21 0.18
C GLU A 267 -8.94 28.72 0.00
N ALA A 268 -7.93 27.89 -0.25
CA ALA A 268 -8.12 26.44 -0.38
C ALA A 268 -8.41 25.72 0.96
N MET A 269 -8.14 26.39 2.11
CA MET A 269 -8.40 25.83 3.45
C MET A 269 -9.73 26.28 4.08
N THR A 270 -10.52 27.10 3.40
CA THR A 270 -11.82 27.62 3.91
C THR A 270 -13.04 27.05 3.21
N THR A 271 -12.91 26.02 2.37
CA THR A 271 -14.09 25.25 1.94
C THR A 271 -14.68 24.55 3.16
N PRO A 272 -15.97 24.78 3.47
CA PRO A 272 -16.62 24.08 4.58
C PRO A 272 -16.48 22.57 4.36
N ILE A 273 -16.09 21.87 5.42
CA ILE A 273 -16.01 20.39 5.45
C ILE A 273 -17.38 19.72 5.12
N ASP A 274 -18.45 20.51 5.07
CA ASP A 274 -19.84 20.07 4.87
C ASP A 274 -20.33 20.11 3.41
N ALA A 275 -19.49 20.44 2.42
CA ALA A 275 -19.91 20.33 1.03
C ALA A 275 -19.97 18.84 0.64
N PRO A 276 -21.10 18.34 0.08
CA PRO A 276 -21.18 16.95 -0.38
C PRO A 276 -20.08 16.72 -1.42
N LEU A 277 -19.16 15.80 -1.11
CA LEU A 277 -18.10 15.44 -2.03
C LEU A 277 -18.72 14.95 -3.34
N SER A 278 -18.29 15.52 -4.46
CA SER A 278 -18.71 15.04 -5.77
C SER A 278 -18.27 13.58 -5.92
N PRO A 279 -19.13 12.66 -6.41
CA PRO A 279 -18.75 11.28 -6.62
C PRO A 279 -17.68 11.09 -7.70
N VAL A 280 -17.37 12.14 -8.45
CA VAL A 280 -16.30 12.18 -9.46
C VAL A 280 -15.55 13.49 -9.31
N THR A 281 -14.25 13.42 -9.09
CA THR A 281 -13.38 14.59 -8.92
C THR A 281 -12.50 14.82 -10.15
N PRO A 282 -11.94 16.03 -10.34
CA PRO A 282 -11.03 16.30 -11.44
C PRO A 282 -9.84 15.32 -11.43
N ARG A 283 -9.51 14.82 -12.62
CA ARG A 283 -8.40 13.86 -12.83
C ARG A 283 -7.10 14.61 -13.15
N ALA A 284 -5.99 14.11 -12.66
CA ALA A 284 -4.67 14.61 -13.02
C ALA A 284 -4.41 14.43 -14.52
N GLN A 285 -3.78 15.42 -15.13
CA GLN A 285 -3.49 15.49 -16.56
C GLN A 285 -1.99 15.60 -16.83
N GLY A 286 -1.59 15.39 -18.08
CA GLY A 286 -0.19 15.52 -18.54
C GLY A 286 0.74 14.51 -17.85
N ALA A 287 1.89 14.98 -17.39
CA ALA A 287 2.92 14.14 -16.75
C ALA A 287 2.47 13.49 -15.43
N ASN A 288 1.46 14.06 -14.77
CA ASN A 288 0.90 13.53 -13.53
C ASN A 288 -0.29 12.59 -13.75
N ARG A 289 -0.61 12.26 -14.98
CA ARG A 289 -1.72 11.38 -15.35
C ARG A 289 -1.56 10.00 -14.71
N ARG A 290 -2.65 9.49 -14.11
CA ARG A 290 -2.66 8.24 -13.32
C ARG A 290 -3.51 7.14 -13.94
N ASP A 291 -4.14 7.39 -15.08
CA ASP A 291 -5.00 6.46 -15.83
C ASP A 291 -4.95 6.78 -17.33
N GLY A 292 -5.45 5.89 -18.18
CA GLY A 292 -5.41 6.02 -19.63
C GLY A 292 -4.51 4.96 -20.29
N VAL A 293 -3.98 5.25 -21.47
CA VAL A 293 -3.22 4.30 -22.27
C VAL A 293 -1.72 4.57 -22.17
N PHE A 294 -0.94 3.54 -21.89
CA PHE A 294 0.50 3.64 -21.67
C PHE A 294 1.25 2.52 -22.40
N ARG A 295 2.49 2.79 -22.79
CA ARG A 295 3.46 1.71 -23.00
C ARG A 295 3.81 1.09 -21.64
N ILE A 296 4.03 -0.22 -21.62
CA ILE A 296 4.39 -0.93 -20.38
C ILE A 296 5.65 -0.32 -19.76
N GLY A 297 6.69 -0.10 -20.57
CA GLY A 297 7.96 0.47 -20.08
C GLY A 297 7.79 1.88 -19.52
N ASP A 298 7.17 2.79 -20.28
CA ASP A 298 6.96 4.19 -19.89
C ASP A 298 6.14 4.33 -18.60
N PHE A 299 5.16 3.42 -18.40
CA PHE A 299 4.39 3.38 -17.17
C PHE A 299 5.28 3.12 -15.95
N PHE A 300 6.14 2.10 -16.01
CA PHE A 300 7.05 1.81 -14.89
C PHE A 300 8.14 2.88 -14.75
N GLU A 301 8.66 3.41 -15.86
CA GLU A 301 9.64 4.51 -15.84
C GLU A 301 9.07 5.75 -15.15
N SER A 302 7.82 6.11 -15.41
CA SER A 302 7.17 7.27 -14.77
C SER A 302 7.09 7.15 -13.24
N ILE A 303 7.11 5.94 -12.70
CA ILE A 303 7.06 5.67 -11.25
C ILE A 303 8.46 5.47 -10.68
N THR A 304 9.30 4.69 -11.37
CA THR A 304 10.56 4.16 -10.83
C THR A 304 11.82 4.78 -11.42
N GLY A 305 11.71 5.43 -12.58
CA GLY A 305 12.85 5.85 -13.39
C GLY A 305 13.44 4.73 -14.26
N TYR A 306 12.78 3.55 -14.30
CA TYR A 306 13.24 2.40 -15.09
C TYR A 306 12.08 1.78 -15.86
N HIS A 307 12.26 1.45 -17.13
CA HIS A 307 11.29 0.69 -17.94
C HIS A 307 11.05 -0.74 -17.42
N THR A 308 12.08 -1.34 -16.86
CA THR A 308 12.07 -2.68 -16.24
C THR A 308 12.91 -2.64 -14.98
N ALA A 309 12.67 -3.55 -14.06
CA ALA A 309 13.46 -3.64 -12.84
C ALA A 309 14.96 -3.75 -13.14
N PRO A 310 15.83 -3.15 -12.33
CA PRO A 310 17.27 -3.34 -12.44
C PRO A 310 17.66 -4.82 -12.45
N ALA A 311 18.79 -5.15 -13.09
CA ALA A 311 19.29 -6.52 -13.10
C ALA A 311 19.55 -7.03 -11.67
N GLN A 312 19.38 -8.34 -11.44
CA GLN A 312 19.69 -8.97 -10.15
C GLN A 312 21.18 -8.83 -9.78
N THR A 313 22.03 -8.66 -10.79
CA THR A 313 23.48 -8.46 -10.66
C THR A 313 23.91 -7.00 -10.51
N ALA A 314 22.95 -6.07 -10.41
CA ALA A 314 23.19 -4.64 -10.24
C ALA A 314 22.59 -4.12 -8.91
N PRO A 315 23.06 -4.58 -7.74
CA PRO A 315 22.49 -4.23 -6.44
C PRO A 315 22.54 -2.73 -6.17
N HIS A 316 23.54 -2.01 -6.68
CA HIS A 316 23.65 -0.56 -6.54
C HIS A 316 22.49 0.22 -7.19
N GLU A 317 21.93 -0.24 -8.31
CA GLU A 317 20.75 0.37 -8.93
C GLU A 317 19.49 0.13 -8.08
N TRP A 318 19.35 -1.07 -7.51
CA TRP A 318 18.27 -1.39 -6.59
C TRP A 318 18.30 -0.53 -5.32
N LEU A 319 19.48 -0.25 -4.79
CA LEU A 319 19.66 0.61 -3.60
C LEU A 319 19.28 2.07 -3.84
N MET A 320 19.22 2.51 -5.11
CA MET A 320 18.72 3.85 -5.48
C MET A 320 17.18 3.93 -5.48
N LEU A 321 16.47 2.79 -5.56
CA LEU A 321 15.02 2.74 -5.55
C LEU A 321 14.49 2.82 -4.10
N GLN A 322 13.62 3.78 -3.86
CA GLN A 322 12.94 3.89 -2.56
C GLN A 322 11.88 2.80 -2.42
N GLU A 323 11.69 2.27 -1.20
CA GLU A 323 10.65 1.28 -0.91
C GLU A 323 9.24 1.79 -1.28
N SER A 324 8.96 3.08 -1.03
CA SER A 324 7.67 3.70 -1.41
C SER A 324 7.45 3.77 -2.91
N THR A 325 8.50 3.94 -3.70
CA THR A 325 8.48 3.90 -5.16
C THR A 325 8.17 2.47 -5.65
N LEU A 326 8.88 1.48 -5.09
CA LEU A 326 8.60 0.07 -5.39
C LEU A 326 7.19 -0.34 -4.94
N ALA A 327 6.71 0.18 -3.82
CA ALA A 327 5.34 -0.02 -3.37
C ALA A 327 4.32 0.52 -4.40
N ALA A 328 4.55 1.71 -4.96
CA ALA A 328 3.67 2.27 -5.99
C ALA A 328 3.69 1.45 -7.29
N ALA A 329 4.87 0.99 -7.73
CA ALA A 329 5.01 0.19 -8.95
C ALA A 329 4.40 -1.22 -8.83
N THR A 330 4.21 -1.73 -7.60
CA THR A 330 3.83 -3.12 -7.36
C THR A 330 2.49 -3.31 -6.62
N ASN A 331 1.79 -2.22 -6.29
CA ASN A 331 0.48 -2.23 -5.65
C ASN A 331 -0.66 -2.44 -6.66
N GLY A 332 -1.89 -2.17 -6.22
CA GLY A 332 -3.07 -2.15 -7.08
C GLY A 332 -3.44 -3.52 -7.62
N GLU A 333 -4.16 -3.51 -8.72
CA GLU A 333 -4.78 -4.70 -9.27
C GLU A 333 -4.70 -4.74 -10.80
N VAL A 334 -4.36 -5.91 -11.35
CA VAL A 334 -4.38 -6.19 -12.79
C VAL A 334 -5.67 -6.92 -13.10
N PHE A 335 -6.53 -6.33 -13.92
CA PHE A 335 -7.84 -6.89 -14.29
C PHE A 335 -7.75 -7.86 -15.46
N ALA A 336 -6.82 -7.62 -16.38
CA ALA A 336 -6.51 -8.47 -17.51
C ALA A 336 -5.06 -8.29 -17.94
N ASP A 337 -4.39 -9.38 -18.27
CA ASP A 337 -3.04 -9.37 -18.86
C ASP A 337 -2.86 -10.65 -19.70
N PRO A 338 -3.49 -10.73 -20.88
CA PRO A 338 -3.51 -11.96 -21.67
C PRO A 338 -2.12 -12.43 -22.09
N THR A 339 -1.17 -11.53 -22.28
CA THR A 339 0.20 -11.84 -22.68
C THR A 339 1.12 -12.11 -21.49
N GLY A 340 0.72 -11.69 -20.27
CA GLY A 340 1.55 -11.73 -19.07
C GLY A 340 2.71 -10.73 -19.05
N LEU A 341 2.84 -9.85 -20.05
CA LEU A 341 3.99 -8.96 -20.17
C LEU A 341 4.02 -7.88 -19.09
N PHE A 342 2.88 -7.25 -18.81
CA PHE A 342 2.77 -6.28 -17.73
C PHE A 342 3.07 -6.93 -16.38
N SER A 343 2.44 -8.07 -16.11
CA SER A 343 2.64 -8.82 -14.85
C SER A 343 4.08 -9.29 -14.70
N LYS A 344 4.74 -9.70 -15.77
CA LYS A 344 6.16 -10.07 -15.76
C LYS A 344 7.06 -8.90 -15.39
N THR A 345 6.84 -7.72 -16.00
CA THR A 345 7.61 -6.51 -15.68
C THR A 345 7.39 -6.09 -14.23
N ARG A 346 6.12 -6.08 -13.79
CA ARG A 346 5.75 -5.80 -12.39
C ARG A 346 6.39 -6.77 -11.41
N GLN A 347 6.43 -8.06 -11.74
CA GLN A 347 7.07 -9.10 -10.92
C GLN A 347 8.58 -8.85 -10.82
N GLY A 348 9.21 -8.35 -11.87
CA GLY A 348 10.60 -7.91 -11.82
C GLY A 348 10.86 -6.94 -10.65
N PHE A 349 10.03 -5.89 -10.52
CA PHE A 349 10.14 -4.92 -9.42
C PHE A 349 9.77 -5.50 -8.03
N LYS A 350 8.99 -6.58 -7.96
CA LYS A 350 8.73 -7.29 -6.70
C LYS A 350 9.92 -8.12 -6.23
N ASN A 351 10.75 -8.57 -7.15
CA ASN A 351 11.84 -9.49 -6.89
C ASN A 351 13.13 -8.75 -6.53
N MET A 352 13.10 -7.95 -5.45
CA MET A 352 14.33 -7.36 -4.90
C MET A 352 15.36 -8.47 -4.60
N PRO A 353 16.63 -8.31 -5.03
CA PRO A 353 17.70 -9.25 -4.67
C PRO A 353 17.84 -9.37 -3.15
N ASP A 354 18.15 -10.58 -2.66
CA ASP A 354 18.29 -10.79 -1.23
C ASP A 354 19.46 -10.00 -0.63
N ASP A 355 20.56 -9.87 -1.34
CA ASP A 355 21.70 -9.03 -0.95
C ASP A 355 21.29 -7.56 -0.73
N VAL A 356 20.41 -7.02 -1.59
CA VAL A 356 19.85 -5.67 -1.43
C VAL A 356 18.95 -5.60 -0.19
N ARG A 357 18.10 -6.61 0.04
CA ARG A 357 17.27 -6.71 1.23
C ARG A 357 18.11 -6.74 2.50
N LEU A 358 19.17 -7.56 2.54
CA LEU A 358 20.10 -7.65 3.67
C LEU A 358 20.85 -6.34 3.91
N ALA A 359 21.33 -5.69 2.86
CA ALA A 359 21.97 -4.38 2.96
C ALA A 359 21.02 -3.31 3.53
N LEU A 360 19.75 -3.32 3.10
CA LEU A 360 18.72 -2.45 3.67
C LEU A 360 18.43 -2.80 5.13
N ILE A 361 18.34 -4.07 5.50
CA ILE A 361 18.18 -4.52 6.90
C ILE A 361 19.34 -3.98 7.74
N SER A 362 20.60 -4.21 7.33
CA SER A 362 21.77 -3.67 8.03
C SER A 362 21.69 -2.15 8.21
N LYS A 363 21.35 -1.43 7.14
CA LYS A 363 21.17 0.03 7.20
C LYS A 363 20.09 0.42 8.21
N ARG A 364 18.94 -0.27 8.26
CA ARG A 364 17.86 0.02 9.22
C ARG A 364 18.27 -0.29 10.66
N LEU A 365 19.01 -1.37 10.88
CA LEU A 365 19.54 -1.70 12.21
C LEU A 365 20.42 -0.55 12.76
N GLY A 366 21.33 -0.01 11.93
CA GLY A 366 22.14 1.15 12.30
C GLY A 366 21.31 2.40 12.59
N MET A 367 20.31 2.70 11.75
CA MET A 367 19.42 3.85 11.94
C MET A 367 18.59 3.71 13.23
N ILE A 368 18.06 2.55 13.53
CA ILE A 368 17.28 2.26 14.75
C ILE A 368 18.18 2.42 15.99
N ALA A 369 19.39 1.85 15.95
CA ALA A 369 20.36 1.99 17.03
C ALA A 369 20.74 3.45 17.27
N GLN A 370 21.11 4.18 16.22
CA GLN A 370 21.51 5.58 16.33
C GLN A 370 20.37 6.49 16.78
N ALA A 371 19.20 6.35 16.20
CA ALA A 371 18.09 7.24 16.52
C ALA A 371 17.43 6.87 17.85
N GLY A 372 17.04 5.60 18.03
CA GLY A 372 16.28 5.13 19.19
C GLY A 372 17.14 4.87 20.41
N GLN A 373 18.16 3.99 20.29
CA GLN A 373 18.92 3.52 21.45
C GLN A 373 20.01 4.52 21.89
N TYR A 374 20.52 5.35 20.97
CA TYR A 374 21.65 6.24 21.25
C TYR A 374 21.25 7.72 21.36
N ASN A 375 20.69 8.32 20.31
CA ASN A 375 20.44 9.77 20.26
C ASN A 375 19.22 10.19 21.09
N LEU A 376 18.14 9.44 21.04
CA LEU A 376 16.90 9.77 21.75
C LEU A 376 17.11 9.94 23.26
N PRO A 377 17.66 8.97 24.02
CA PRO A 377 17.84 9.12 25.45
C PRO A 377 18.81 10.25 25.79
N ARG A 378 19.79 10.55 24.95
CA ARG A 378 20.73 11.65 25.14
C ARG A 378 20.09 13.01 24.92
N SER A 379 19.25 13.16 23.88
CA SER A 379 18.53 14.39 23.61
C SER A 379 17.53 14.69 24.71
N LEU A 380 16.77 13.68 25.16
CA LEU A 380 15.87 13.80 26.32
C LEU A 380 16.63 14.18 27.62
N LYS A 381 17.78 13.58 27.87
CA LYS A 381 18.60 13.91 29.03
C LYS A 381 19.14 15.35 29.01
N ARG A 382 19.41 15.89 27.80
CA ARG A 382 19.82 17.29 27.63
C ARG A 382 18.66 18.27 27.77
N GLY A 383 17.42 17.81 27.72
CA GLY A 383 16.23 18.65 27.61
C GLY A 383 16.02 19.24 26.21
N ASP A 384 16.70 18.67 25.19
CA ASP A 384 16.50 19.06 23.79
C ASP A 384 15.35 18.28 23.18
N GLY A 385 14.14 18.80 23.39
CA GLY A 385 12.90 18.18 22.89
C GLY A 385 12.83 18.14 21.37
N ALA A 386 13.40 19.11 20.66
CA ALA A 386 13.39 19.13 19.21
C ALA A 386 14.28 18.01 18.62
N ALA A 387 15.50 17.85 19.13
CA ALA A 387 16.38 16.76 18.73
C ALA A 387 15.81 15.38 19.11
N ALA A 388 15.14 15.28 20.28
CA ALA A 388 14.46 14.06 20.69
C ALA A 388 13.30 13.72 19.73
N TRP A 389 12.51 14.69 19.31
CA TRP A 389 11.42 14.51 18.35
C TRP A 389 11.91 13.99 16.99
N LEU A 390 12.98 14.59 16.45
CA LEU A 390 13.61 14.13 15.21
C LEU A 390 14.18 12.71 15.36
N SER A 391 14.75 12.38 16.52
CA SER A 391 15.23 11.02 16.80
C SER A 391 14.08 10.00 16.85
N ILE A 392 12.95 10.35 17.45
CA ILE A 392 11.72 9.51 17.43
C ILE A 392 11.25 9.30 16.00
N HIS A 393 11.18 10.37 15.19
CA HIS A 393 10.74 10.26 13.80
C HIS A 393 11.61 9.27 13.00
N GLU A 394 12.93 9.44 13.08
CA GLU A 394 13.89 8.58 12.38
C GLU A 394 13.80 7.12 12.86
N PHE A 395 13.69 6.91 14.18
CA PHE A 395 13.47 5.59 14.77
C PHE A 395 12.21 4.91 14.23
N VAL A 396 11.09 5.65 14.21
CA VAL A 396 9.80 5.12 13.71
C VAL A 396 9.88 4.73 12.24
N GLN A 397 10.48 5.59 11.41
CA GLN A 397 10.63 5.34 9.98
C GLN A 397 11.52 4.12 9.70
N ALA A 398 12.68 4.05 10.35
CA ALA A 398 13.61 2.95 10.17
C ALA A 398 13.04 1.62 10.66
N THR A 399 12.36 1.63 11.82
CA THR A 399 11.75 0.42 12.39
C THR A 399 10.60 -0.09 11.53
N ALA A 400 9.72 0.81 11.06
CA ALA A 400 8.63 0.44 10.17
C ALA A 400 9.16 -0.21 8.88
N SER A 401 10.17 0.39 8.24
CA SER A 401 10.84 -0.18 7.07
C SER A 401 11.43 -1.56 7.35
N LEU A 402 12.11 -1.73 8.50
CA LEU A 402 12.68 -3.03 8.88
C LEU A 402 11.60 -4.11 8.98
N VAL A 403 10.41 -3.80 9.53
CA VAL A 403 9.30 -4.77 9.61
C VAL A 403 8.92 -5.29 8.23
N PHE A 404 8.82 -4.43 7.20
CA PHE A 404 8.55 -4.88 5.83
C PHE A 404 9.68 -5.71 5.24
N LEU A 405 10.94 -5.33 5.50
CA LEU A 405 12.12 -6.03 4.98
C LEU A 405 12.26 -7.45 5.55
N VAL A 406 12.04 -7.63 6.86
CA VAL A 406 12.09 -8.98 7.47
C VAL A 406 10.90 -9.85 7.08
N ASN A 407 9.73 -9.26 6.79
CA ASN A 407 8.57 -9.99 6.26
C ASN A 407 8.67 -10.29 4.76
N VAL A 408 9.79 -10.02 4.13
CA VAL A 408 10.12 -10.23 2.72
C VAL A 408 9.17 -9.46 1.78
N PRO A 409 9.59 -8.31 1.23
CA PRO A 409 8.74 -7.41 0.42
C PRO A 409 8.08 -8.09 -0.79
N MET A 410 8.68 -9.13 -1.36
CA MET A 410 8.09 -9.92 -2.42
C MET A 410 6.76 -10.55 -2.00
N VAL A 411 6.62 -10.90 -0.71
CA VAL A 411 5.42 -11.56 -0.14
C VAL A 411 4.40 -10.54 0.35
N VAL A 412 4.85 -9.58 1.17
CA VAL A 412 3.94 -8.65 1.88
C VAL A 412 3.78 -7.30 1.18
N GLY A 413 4.55 -7.04 0.14
CA GLY A 413 4.68 -5.73 -0.50
C GLY A 413 5.75 -4.87 0.17
N TYR A 414 6.10 -3.76 -0.48
CA TYR A 414 7.02 -2.77 0.05
C TYR A 414 6.31 -1.78 0.97
N MET A 415 7.05 -1.17 1.89
CA MET A 415 6.53 -0.12 2.73
C MET A 415 6.06 1.08 1.88
N PRO A 416 4.78 1.49 1.95
CA PRO A 416 4.31 2.65 1.23
C PRO A 416 4.84 3.95 1.83
N TYR A 417 4.59 5.08 1.14
CA TYR A 417 4.95 6.40 1.66
C TYR A 417 4.18 6.75 2.95
N TYR A 418 4.65 7.75 3.67
CA TYR A 418 4.28 8.08 5.06
C TYR A 418 2.77 8.12 5.34
N LYS A 419 1.93 8.59 4.40
CA LYS A 419 0.47 8.69 4.56
C LYS A 419 -0.16 7.33 4.86
N TRP A 420 0.34 6.26 4.24
CA TRP A 420 -0.22 4.91 4.33
C TRP A 420 0.64 3.93 5.13
N GLN A 421 1.78 4.39 5.65
CA GLN A 421 2.74 3.55 6.38
C GLN A 421 2.07 2.80 7.55
N PHE A 422 1.36 3.50 8.43
CA PHE A 422 0.72 2.87 9.58
C PHE A 422 -0.51 2.03 9.20
N ALA A 423 -1.26 2.42 8.18
CA ALA A 423 -2.34 1.58 7.65
C ALA A 423 -1.79 0.25 7.12
N ALA A 424 -0.68 0.29 6.40
CA ALA A 424 0.00 -0.89 5.88
C ALA A 424 0.63 -1.74 7.01
N LEU A 425 1.23 -1.13 8.03
CA LEU A 425 1.73 -1.83 9.22
C LEU A 425 0.61 -2.55 9.97
N ARG A 426 -0.51 -1.88 10.24
CA ARG A 426 -1.68 -2.52 10.88
C ARG A 426 -2.20 -3.69 10.07
N LYS A 427 -2.29 -3.54 8.74
CA LYS A 427 -2.70 -4.63 7.84
C LYS A 427 -1.71 -5.80 7.89
N LEU A 428 -0.40 -5.52 7.89
CA LEU A 428 0.64 -6.54 8.00
C LEU A 428 0.59 -7.23 9.36
N SER A 429 0.52 -6.48 10.47
CA SER A 429 0.43 -7.01 11.84
C SER A 429 -0.80 -7.89 12.08
N GLY A 430 -1.90 -7.65 11.35
CA GLY A 430 -3.11 -8.48 11.39
C GLY A 430 -2.97 -9.80 10.62
N SER A 431 -1.89 -10.03 9.88
CA SER A 431 -1.64 -11.30 9.21
C SER A 431 -1.16 -12.35 10.22
N MET A 432 -1.68 -13.57 10.12
CA MET A 432 -1.30 -14.69 11.00
C MET A 432 0.18 -15.10 10.86
N PHE A 433 0.84 -14.67 9.80
CA PHE A 433 2.24 -15.00 9.51
C PHE A 433 3.18 -13.80 9.66
N ALA A 434 2.67 -12.70 10.20
CA ALA A 434 3.48 -11.51 10.38
C ALA A 434 4.64 -11.75 11.34
N LEU A 435 5.83 -11.39 10.91
CA LEU A 435 6.99 -11.28 11.78
C LEU A 435 6.95 -9.90 12.45
N LEU A 436 7.36 -9.83 13.72
CA LEU A 436 7.29 -8.60 14.52
C LEU A 436 5.88 -7.98 14.60
N PRO A 437 4.81 -8.75 14.83
CA PRO A 437 3.43 -8.28 14.71
C PRO A 437 3.05 -7.16 15.68
N ASN A 438 3.74 -7.07 16.83
CA ASN A 438 3.44 -6.06 17.86
C ASN A 438 4.11 -4.71 17.59
N VAL A 439 5.10 -4.65 16.67
CA VAL A 439 5.90 -3.45 16.45
C VAL A 439 5.05 -2.28 15.96
N GLY A 440 4.05 -2.52 15.12
CA GLY A 440 3.15 -1.46 14.66
C GLY A 440 2.46 -0.71 15.80
N GLU A 441 1.88 -1.43 16.78
CA GLU A 441 1.24 -0.85 17.96
C GLU A 441 2.25 -0.17 18.90
N GLN A 442 3.44 -0.77 19.06
CA GLN A 442 4.53 -0.18 19.84
C GLN A 442 4.96 1.16 19.25
N LEU A 443 5.14 1.27 17.93
CA LEU A 443 5.45 2.52 17.25
C LEU A 443 4.34 3.57 17.41
N GLU A 444 3.07 3.17 17.28
CA GLU A 444 1.95 4.09 17.54
C GLU A 444 1.94 4.60 18.99
N THR A 445 2.33 3.76 19.94
CA THR A 445 2.45 4.16 21.36
C THR A 445 3.59 5.15 21.55
N VAL A 446 4.75 4.93 20.92
CA VAL A 446 5.85 5.89 20.90
C VAL A 446 5.38 7.24 20.36
N MET A 447 4.65 7.25 19.24
CA MET A 447 4.11 8.47 18.62
C MET A 447 3.12 9.20 19.54
N ARG A 448 2.23 8.48 20.22
CA ARG A 448 1.28 9.07 21.18
C ARG A 448 1.98 9.72 22.38
N LEU A 449 3.07 9.14 22.85
CA LEU A 449 3.81 9.63 24.01
C LEU A 449 4.86 10.69 23.67
N SER A 450 5.17 10.88 22.39
CA SER A 450 6.31 11.71 21.95
C SER A 450 6.23 13.16 22.43
N SER A 451 5.05 13.79 22.38
CA SER A 451 4.86 15.17 22.84
C SER A 451 5.12 15.30 24.34
N ALA A 452 4.60 14.39 25.15
CA ALA A 452 4.82 14.37 26.59
C ALA A 452 6.30 14.10 26.94
N ALA A 453 6.93 13.17 26.24
CA ALA A 453 8.35 12.85 26.45
C ALA A 453 9.28 13.99 26.06
N CYS A 454 8.99 14.72 24.99
CA CYS A 454 9.84 15.81 24.51
C CYS A 454 9.60 17.13 25.25
N TYR A 455 8.35 17.45 25.64
CA TYR A 455 7.97 18.78 26.11
C TYR A 455 7.00 18.81 27.32
N GLY A 456 6.50 17.68 27.78
CA GLY A 456 5.40 17.61 28.75
C GLY A 456 5.82 17.71 30.23
N GLY A 457 7.09 17.92 30.55
CA GLY A 457 7.58 18.02 31.92
C GLY A 457 7.50 19.44 32.51
N ALA A 458 8.00 19.61 33.72
CA ALA A 458 8.14 20.91 34.37
C ALA A 458 8.98 21.87 33.50
N GLY A 459 8.48 23.10 33.29
CA GLY A 459 9.13 24.08 32.41
C GLY A 459 8.73 23.95 30.95
N PHE A 460 7.61 23.27 30.64
CA PHE A 460 7.01 23.24 29.30
C PHE A 460 6.84 24.67 28.75
N GLY A 461 7.37 24.91 27.55
CA GLY A 461 7.40 26.25 26.93
C GLY A 461 8.64 27.11 27.30
N GLU A 462 9.44 26.71 28.27
CA GLU A 462 10.68 27.40 28.69
C GLU A 462 11.95 26.53 28.52
N GLY A 463 11.91 25.53 27.61
CA GLY A 463 12.99 24.56 27.45
C GLY A 463 13.02 23.50 28.54
N GLY A 464 11.86 23.16 29.10
CA GLY A 464 11.73 22.19 30.17
C GLY A 464 11.99 20.75 29.74
N LYS A 465 12.28 19.89 30.72
CA LYS A 465 12.46 18.45 30.50
C LYS A 465 11.10 17.80 30.24
N GLY A 466 11.07 16.77 29.40
CA GLY A 466 9.89 15.94 29.18
C GLY A 466 9.39 15.21 30.42
N ALA A 467 8.16 14.69 30.35
CA ALA A 467 7.54 13.93 31.44
C ALA A 467 8.26 12.57 31.63
N ALA A 468 8.80 12.33 32.84
CA ALA A 468 9.59 11.14 33.15
C ALA A 468 8.89 9.82 32.82
N PRO A 469 7.58 9.61 33.15
CA PRO A 469 6.91 8.35 32.82
C PRO A 469 6.79 8.11 31.30
N ALA A 470 6.61 9.17 30.49
CA ALA A 470 6.57 9.05 29.03
C ALA A 470 7.95 8.71 28.46
N ILE A 471 9.01 9.32 29.01
CA ILE A 471 10.41 9.03 28.64
C ILE A 471 10.76 7.57 28.93
N GLU A 472 10.47 7.11 30.15
CA GLU A 472 10.73 5.73 30.58
C GLU A 472 9.99 4.75 29.67
N LYS A 473 8.69 4.97 29.44
CA LYS A 473 7.87 4.09 28.58
C LYS A 473 8.37 4.02 27.14
N ILE A 474 8.81 5.14 26.55
CA ILE A 474 9.37 5.14 25.20
C ILE A 474 10.70 4.36 25.17
N ASN A 475 11.59 4.58 26.14
CA ASN A 475 12.85 3.84 26.20
C ASN A 475 12.63 2.34 26.36
N ASP A 476 11.69 1.92 27.22
CA ASP A 476 11.31 0.50 27.36
C ASP A 476 10.82 -0.11 26.04
N ILE A 477 10.00 0.64 25.30
CA ILE A 477 9.49 0.18 24.00
C ILE A 477 10.62 0.06 22.98
N VAL A 478 11.54 1.03 22.93
CA VAL A 478 12.69 0.99 22.01
C VAL A 478 13.55 -0.25 22.28
N GLU A 479 13.87 -0.53 23.55
CA GLU A 479 14.67 -1.70 23.91
C GLU A 479 13.91 -3.01 23.68
N GLN A 480 12.58 -3.06 23.95
CA GLN A 480 11.77 -4.25 23.65
C GLN A 480 11.72 -4.55 22.15
N ILE A 481 11.57 -3.53 21.31
CA ILE A 481 11.63 -3.69 19.84
C ILE A 481 13.00 -4.23 19.42
N ALA A 482 14.09 -3.75 20.01
CA ALA A 482 15.42 -4.24 19.72
C ALA A 482 15.60 -5.74 20.09
N VAL A 483 15.09 -6.15 21.25
CA VAL A 483 15.05 -7.56 21.67
C VAL A 483 14.28 -8.43 20.65
N ASP A 484 13.10 -7.98 20.23
CA ASP A 484 12.26 -8.72 19.29
C ASP A 484 12.92 -8.81 17.89
N ILE A 485 13.57 -7.74 17.43
CA ILE A 485 14.37 -7.75 16.19
C ILE A 485 15.50 -8.77 16.27
N VAL A 486 16.31 -8.75 17.34
CA VAL A 486 17.42 -9.71 17.50
C VAL A 486 16.92 -11.16 17.52
N LYS A 487 15.79 -11.41 18.18
CA LYS A 487 15.15 -12.73 18.18
C LYS A 487 14.78 -13.17 16.75
N GLU A 488 14.26 -12.25 15.94
CA GLU A 488 13.88 -12.53 14.56
C GLU A 488 15.10 -12.76 13.68
N LEU A 489 16.16 -11.94 13.79
CA LEU A 489 17.43 -12.15 13.09
C LEU A 489 18.05 -13.50 13.41
N LYS A 490 17.94 -13.98 14.67
CA LYS A 490 18.38 -15.34 15.05
C LYS A 490 17.54 -16.43 14.39
N ARG A 491 16.21 -16.22 14.32
CA ARG A 491 15.30 -17.16 13.67
C ARG A 491 15.62 -17.32 12.18
N GLU A 492 15.99 -16.23 11.52
CA GLU A 492 16.43 -16.21 10.12
C GLU A 492 17.91 -16.61 9.95
N HIS A 493 18.61 -16.99 11.02
CA HIS A 493 20.04 -17.34 11.01
C HIS A 493 20.97 -16.21 10.55
N LEU A 494 20.52 -14.96 10.60
CA LEU A 494 21.30 -13.79 10.21
C LEU A 494 22.25 -13.31 11.31
N THR A 495 22.13 -13.81 12.55
CA THR A 495 23.03 -13.53 13.66
C THR A 495 23.07 -14.66 14.66
N THR A 496 24.21 -14.82 15.33
CA THR A 496 24.37 -15.67 16.50
C THR A 496 24.47 -14.84 17.80
N SER A 497 24.65 -13.52 17.68
CA SER A 497 24.81 -12.60 18.80
C SER A 497 23.51 -12.39 19.57
N GLY A 498 23.63 -12.27 20.90
CA GLY A 498 22.50 -11.91 21.79
C GLY A 498 22.44 -10.43 22.14
N GLU A 499 23.35 -9.63 21.62
CA GLU A 499 23.44 -8.20 21.93
C GLU A 499 22.23 -7.45 21.36
N THR A 500 21.62 -6.60 22.19
CA THR A 500 20.41 -5.86 21.81
C THR A 500 20.69 -4.47 21.27
N PHE A 501 21.94 -3.97 21.38
CA PHE A 501 22.33 -2.76 20.67
C PHE A 501 22.50 -3.07 19.18
N LEU A 502 21.53 -2.64 18.38
CA LEU A 502 21.35 -3.10 17.00
C LEU A 502 22.50 -2.76 16.05
N GLU A 503 23.31 -1.74 16.36
CA GLU A 503 24.52 -1.45 15.60
C GLU A 503 25.49 -2.65 15.57
N TRP A 504 25.55 -3.42 16.65
CA TRP A 504 26.41 -4.60 16.74
C TRP A 504 25.86 -5.83 16.01
N GLN A 505 24.62 -5.78 15.55
CA GLN A 505 24.05 -6.83 14.73
C GLN A 505 24.39 -6.67 13.24
N ARG A 506 24.77 -5.48 12.80
CA ARG A 506 25.03 -5.18 11.38
C ARG A 506 26.09 -6.08 10.75
N PRO A 507 27.30 -6.25 11.34
CA PRO A 507 28.32 -7.10 10.74
C PRO A 507 27.83 -8.52 10.48
N TYR A 508 27.03 -9.08 11.38
CA TYR A 508 26.50 -10.43 11.21
C TYR A 508 25.55 -10.51 10.01
N VAL A 509 24.69 -9.52 9.80
CA VAL A 509 23.81 -9.46 8.64
C VAL A 509 24.59 -9.23 7.35
N GLU A 510 25.60 -8.35 7.40
CA GLU A 510 26.47 -8.01 6.26
C GLU A 510 27.31 -9.22 5.80
N ASP A 511 27.72 -10.11 6.71
CA ASP A 511 28.42 -11.36 6.39
C ASP A 511 27.61 -12.33 5.48
N HIS A 512 26.30 -12.11 5.35
CA HIS A 512 25.43 -12.89 4.47
C HIS A 512 25.27 -12.27 3.08
N ILE A 513 25.81 -11.07 2.83
CA ILE A 513 25.76 -10.41 1.53
C ILE A 513 26.85 -11.01 0.65
N ALA A 514 26.45 -11.59 -0.48
CA ALA A 514 27.37 -12.25 -1.39
C ALA A 514 27.94 -11.32 -2.48
N SER A 515 27.25 -10.22 -2.78
CA SER A 515 27.69 -9.22 -3.77
C SER A 515 28.69 -8.23 -3.17
N ASP A 516 29.74 -7.88 -3.93
CA ASP A 516 30.72 -6.86 -3.57
C ASP A 516 30.13 -5.44 -3.53
#